data_3e39136cbaf3d8c1774994c35dea69db
#
_entry.id   3e39136cbaf3d8c1774994c35dea69db
#
_cell.length_a   1.000
_cell.length_b   1.000
_cell.length_c   1.000
_cell.angle_alpha   90.00
_cell.angle_beta   90.00
_cell.angle_gamma   90.00
#
_symmetry.space_group_name_H-M   'P 1'
#
loop_
_entity.id
_entity.type
_entity.pdbx_description
1 polymer ?
#
loop_
_entity_poly.entity_id
_entity_poly.type
_entity_poly.pdbx_seq_one_letter_code
_entity_poly.pdbx_strand_id
1 'polypeptide(L)'
;MKNFLVIAGIAACVFTCSAPEKAKDPLIASIDSVMNSAVDTARFNGNVLVARNGEVVYQKSFGPSNFYTGDRLNDSSVFELASVSKAFTAMAIMMLKEQGKLNYDDDVKKYIPELPYDGMTIRHFLTHTSGIGEYEELLLKQGWDPKRIANNEDIVSVFAKEKPPVLFKPGEKWEYSNTAYAMLASIVQRVSGKSFGEFLSEKIFVPLDMKHSRIYKTRRSGEVLPNYAYGFIYSDSLKKYDLPDSLKDYYYVYTLDGIEGDGVVNSTTGDLFKWNKALYTDKLVSKATMEEAFTSGHLNNDSLHGYGFGWFIENDPRQGKIVRHTGSWPGYRNLMMRFVDSGDCIIVLTNTENPSARNMVGNELKRRLLTTSATK
;
A
#
# COMPACT_ATOMS: atom_id res chain seq x y z
N MET A 1 21.74 -86.20 -28.90
CA MET A 1 22.54 -85.32 -28.08
C MET A 1 21.82 -83.94 -28.06
N LYS A 2 21.12 -83.62 -26.99
CA LYS A 2 20.35 -82.35 -26.83
C LYS A 2 21.12 -81.40 -25.90
N ASN A 3 21.59 -80.28 -26.43
CA ASN A 3 22.27 -79.30 -25.64
C ASN A 3 21.22 -78.39 -24.94
N PHE A 4 21.25 -78.33 -23.60
CA PHE A 4 20.50 -77.42 -22.82
C PHE A 4 21.35 -76.13 -22.57
N LEU A 5 20.83 -75.00 -23.04
CA LEU A 5 21.41 -73.67 -22.75
C LEU A 5 20.76 -73.12 -21.47
N VAL A 6 21.55 -72.93 -20.43
CA VAL A 6 21.11 -72.25 -19.17
C VAL A 6 21.36 -70.79 -19.35
N ILE A 7 20.29 -70.02 -19.40
CA ILE A 7 20.36 -68.55 -19.39
C ILE A 7 20.26 -68.08 -17.92
N ALA A 8 21.38 -67.58 -17.37
CA ALA A 8 21.41 -66.92 -16.02
C ALA A 8 20.93 -65.47 -16.17
N GLY A 9 19.73 -65.18 -15.69
CA GLY A 9 19.21 -63.86 -15.62
C GLY A 9 19.85 -63.06 -14.47
N ILE A 10 20.59 -62.00 -14.78
CA ILE A 10 21.12 -61.02 -13.79
C ILE A 10 20.01 -60.02 -13.53
N ALA A 11 19.41 -60.09 -12.33
CA ALA A 11 18.48 -59.07 -11.85
C ALA A 11 19.30 -57.84 -11.35
N ALA A 12 19.32 -56.77 -12.15
CA ALA A 12 19.88 -55.49 -11.76
C ALA A 12 18.90 -54.77 -10.79
N CYS A 13 19.21 -54.78 -9.49
CA CYS A 13 18.51 -53.92 -8.53
C CYS A 13 18.89 -52.47 -8.79
N VAL A 14 17.98 -51.68 -9.39
CA VAL A 14 18.11 -50.23 -9.51
C VAL A 14 17.73 -49.62 -8.15
N PHE A 15 18.73 -49.28 -7.35
CA PHE A 15 18.55 -48.44 -6.17
C PHE A 15 18.26 -47.01 -6.65
N THR A 16 17.01 -46.61 -6.66
CA THR A 16 16.63 -45.21 -6.78
C THR A 16 17.01 -44.48 -5.48
N CYS A 17 18.17 -43.84 -5.50
CA CYS A 17 18.56 -42.90 -4.44
C CYS A 17 17.66 -41.66 -4.58
N SER A 18 16.57 -41.63 -3.82
CA SER A 18 15.80 -40.38 -3.64
C SER A 18 16.70 -39.39 -2.93
N ALA A 19 17.02 -38.25 -3.57
CA ALA A 19 17.72 -37.16 -2.90
C ALA A 19 16.92 -36.74 -1.65
N PRO A 20 17.56 -36.52 -0.51
CA PRO A 20 16.86 -36.11 0.70
C PRO A 20 16.10 -34.81 0.41
N GLU A 21 14.80 -34.83 0.69
CA GLU A 21 13.94 -33.65 0.62
C GLU A 21 14.58 -32.57 1.51
N LYS A 22 14.98 -31.45 0.90
CA LYS A 22 15.57 -30.33 1.65
C LYS A 22 14.60 -29.96 2.75
N ALA A 23 15.04 -30.06 4.02
CA ALA A 23 14.24 -29.63 5.17
C ALA A 23 13.74 -28.20 4.91
N LYS A 24 12.42 -27.99 4.95
CA LYS A 24 11.81 -26.68 4.76
C LYS A 24 12.42 -25.71 5.79
N ASP A 25 12.81 -24.52 5.32
CA ASP A 25 13.29 -23.47 6.23
C ASP A 25 12.27 -23.30 7.39
N PRO A 26 12.71 -23.38 8.65
CA PRO A 26 11.83 -23.25 9.81
C PRO A 26 10.99 -21.97 9.80
N LEU A 27 11.54 -20.87 9.23
CA LEU A 27 10.81 -19.61 9.06
C LEU A 27 9.63 -19.79 8.09
N ILE A 28 9.86 -20.43 6.93
CA ILE A 28 8.80 -20.67 5.94
C ILE A 28 7.69 -21.54 6.52
N ALA A 29 8.04 -22.62 7.23
CA ALA A 29 7.06 -23.48 7.90
C ALA A 29 6.25 -22.72 8.96
N SER A 30 6.92 -21.83 9.70
CA SER A 30 6.29 -20.97 10.71
C SER A 30 5.33 -19.95 10.06
N ILE A 31 5.70 -19.35 8.93
CA ILE A 31 4.82 -18.44 8.18
C ILE A 31 3.62 -19.21 7.60
N ASP A 32 3.82 -20.40 7.04
CA ASP A 32 2.72 -21.24 6.55
C ASP A 32 1.71 -21.55 7.67
N SER A 33 2.17 -21.85 8.87
CA SER A 33 1.30 -22.09 10.03
C SER A 33 0.45 -20.85 10.38
N VAL A 34 1.06 -19.66 10.36
CA VAL A 34 0.34 -18.39 10.59
C VAL A 34 -0.73 -18.18 9.51
N MET A 35 -0.37 -18.38 8.25
CA MET A 35 -1.28 -18.13 7.13
C MET A 35 -2.44 -19.12 7.09
N ASN A 36 -2.19 -20.41 7.31
CA ASN A 36 -3.25 -21.41 7.41
C ASN A 36 -4.22 -21.07 8.56
N SER A 37 -3.69 -20.74 9.73
CA SER A 37 -4.53 -20.27 10.86
C SER A 37 -5.35 -19.04 10.49
N ALA A 38 -4.75 -18.05 9.78
CA ALA A 38 -5.45 -16.83 9.37
C ALA A 38 -6.60 -17.11 8.40
N VAL A 39 -6.41 -18.03 7.46
CA VAL A 39 -7.45 -18.46 6.52
C VAL A 39 -8.59 -19.16 7.26
N ASP A 40 -8.26 -20.12 8.13
CA ASP A 40 -9.23 -20.99 8.80
C ASP A 40 -10.03 -20.25 9.89
N THR A 41 -9.36 -19.40 10.69
CA THR A 41 -9.98 -18.78 11.88
C THR A 41 -10.38 -17.33 11.67
N ALA A 42 -9.66 -16.58 10.82
CA ALA A 42 -9.90 -15.15 10.59
C ALA A 42 -10.43 -14.83 9.20
N ARG A 43 -10.72 -15.82 8.36
CA ARG A 43 -11.20 -15.64 6.98
C ARG A 43 -10.29 -14.71 6.15
N PHE A 44 -8.99 -14.89 6.29
CA PHE A 44 -8.03 -14.12 5.50
C PHE A 44 -8.21 -14.41 4.02
N ASN A 45 -8.30 -13.36 3.20
CA ASN A 45 -8.37 -13.45 1.73
C ASN A 45 -7.46 -12.37 1.14
N GLY A 46 -6.40 -12.77 0.44
CA GLY A 46 -5.41 -11.82 -0.07
C GLY A 46 -4.07 -12.45 -0.42
N ASN A 47 -3.13 -11.59 -0.79
CA ASN A 47 -1.75 -11.95 -1.11
C ASN A 47 -0.80 -11.52 0.01
N VAL A 48 0.17 -12.37 0.30
CA VAL A 48 1.23 -12.09 1.29
C VAL A 48 2.59 -12.30 0.65
N LEU A 49 3.50 -11.33 0.88
CA LEU A 49 4.91 -11.46 0.56
C LEU A 49 5.73 -11.13 1.81
N VAL A 50 6.70 -12.00 2.13
CA VAL A 50 7.70 -11.76 3.18
C VAL A 50 9.08 -11.83 2.54
N ALA A 51 9.88 -10.80 2.77
CA ALA A 51 11.28 -10.78 2.40
C ALA A 51 12.15 -10.75 3.66
N ARG A 52 13.31 -11.38 3.60
CA ARG A 52 14.34 -11.40 4.63
C ARG A 52 15.69 -11.02 4.02
N ASN A 53 16.39 -10.07 4.65
CA ASN A 53 17.67 -9.56 4.15
C ASN A 53 17.60 -9.11 2.67
N GLY A 54 16.49 -8.48 2.26
CA GLY A 54 16.27 -8.00 0.90
C GLY A 54 15.90 -9.06 -0.14
N GLU A 55 15.67 -10.33 0.26
CA GLU A 55 15.28 -11.42 -0.65
C GLU A 55 13.93 -12.04 -0.24
N VAL A 56 13.08 -12.34 -1.23
CA VAL A 56 11.77 -12.96 -1.00
C VAL A 56 11.95 -14.38 -0.48
N VAL A 57 11.42 -14.63 0.72
CA VAL A 57 11.42 -15.98 1.34
C VAL A 57 10.03 -16.62 1.32
N TYR A 58 8.98 -15.82 1.15
CA TYR A 58 7.61 -16.30 1.11
C TYR A 58 6.74 -15.41 0.22
N GLN A 59 5.98 -16.02 -0.68
CA GLN A 59 4.95 -15.34 -1.46
C GLN A 59 3.83 -16.33 -1.76
N LYS A 60 2.60 -16.01 -1.34
CA LYS A 60 1.41 -16.85 -1.58
C LYS A 60 0.13 -16.02 -1.67
N SER A 61 -0.83 -16.60 -2.38
CA SER A 61 -2.16 -16.05 -2.63
C SER A 61 -3.23 -16.96 -2.00
N PHE A 62 -4.24 -16.37 -1.35
CA PHE A 62 -5.26 -17.09 -0.60
C PHE A 62 -6.65 -16.58 -0.98
N GLY A 63 -7.53 -17.49 -1.38
CA GLY A 63 -8.93 -17.23 -1.64
C GLY A 63 -9.25 -16.67 -3.04
N PRO A 64 -10.50 -16.23 -3.27
CA PRO A 64 -10.95 -15.69 -4.54
C PRO A 64 -10.53 -14.24 -4.78
N SER A 65 -10.21 -13.90 -6.04
CA SER A 65 -10.09 -12.51 -6.51
C SER A 65 -11.46 -11.87 -6.77
N ASN A 66 -12.45 -12.71 -7.07
CA ASN A 66 -13.83 -12.31 -7.30
C ASN A 66 -14.77 -13.36 -6.69
N PHE A 67 -15.55 -12.96 -5.69
CA PHE A 67 -16.50 -13.86 -4.99
C PHE A 67 -17.74 -14.19 -5.82
N TYR A 68 -18.02 -13.46 -6.90
CA TYR A 68 -19.16 -13.75 -7.76
C TYR A 68 -18.82 -14.81 -8.80
N THR A 69 -17.61 -14.79 -9.37
CA THR A 69 -17.17 -15.75 -10.41
C THR A 69 -16.40 -16.93 -9.84
N GLY A 70 -15.86 -16.78 -8.63
CA GLY A 70 -14.97 -17.79 -8.02
C GLY A 70 -13.53 -17.76 -8.53
N ASP A 71 -13.16 -16.78 -9.37
CA ASP A 71 -11.79 -16.62 -9.83
C ASP A 71 -10.82 -16.49 -8.66
N ARG A 72 -9.64 -17.11 -8.77
CA ARG A 72 -8.68 -17.18 -7.67
C ARG A 72 -7.64 -16.09 -7.74
N LEU A 73 -7.20 -15.62 -6.56
CA LEU A 73 -6.01 -14.81 -6.42
C LEU A 73 -4.76 -15.58 -6.88
N ASN A 74 -3.80 -14.83 -7.44
CA ASN A 74 -2.48 -15.32 -7.85
C ASN A 74 -1.43 -14.22 -7.61
N ASP A 75 -0.15 -14.52 -7.87
CA ASP A 75 0.96 -13.59 -7.60
C ASP A 75 0.91 -12.30 -8.44
N SER A 76 0.17 -12.31 -9.55
CA SER A 76 -0.08 -11.15 -10.41
C SER A 76 -1.38 -10.42 -10.08
N SER A 77 -2.10 -10.81 -9.03
CA SER A 77 -3.33 -10.13 -8.63
C SER A 77 -3.07 -8.69 -8.20
N VAL A 78 -3.83 -7.78 -8.80
CA VAL A 78 -3.72 -6.34 -8.63
C VAL A 78 -4.74 -5.87 -7.60
N PHE A 79 -4.27 -5.18 -6.57
CA PHE A 79 -5.09 -4.67 -5.47
C PHE A 79 -5.06 -3.15 -5.44
N GLU A 80 -6.17 -2.52 -5.09
CA GLU A 80 -6.19 -1.12 -4.69
C GLU A 80 -5.50 -0.96 -3.33
N LEU A 81 -4.45 -0.14 -3.30
CA LEU A 81 -3.57 0.00 -2.13
C LEU A 81 -4.17 0.85 -1.00
N ALA A 82 -5.20 1.63 -1.32
CA ALA A 82 -5.73 2.65 -0.42
C ALA A 82 -4.58 3.54 0.11
N SER A 83 -4.55 3.86 1.39
CA SER A 83 -3.57 4.82 1.95
C SER A 83 -2.09 4.40 1.88
N VAL A 84 -1.75 3.17 1.51
CA VAL A 84 -0.35 2.82 1.15
C VAL A 84 0.12 3.66 -0.05
N SER A 85 -0.80 4.17 -0.86
CA SER A 85 -0.55 5.12 -1.98
C SER A 85 0.16 6.40 -1.54
N LYS A 86 -0.01 6.83 -0.29
CA LYS A 86 0.59 8.06 0.23
C LYS A 86 2.12 8.07 0.15
N ALA A 87 2.75 6.89 0.25
CA ALA A 87 4.19 6.75 0.06
C ALA A 87 4.65 7.13 -1.37
N PHE A 88 3.84 6.85 -2.38
CA PHE A 88 4.10 7.24 -3.77
C PHE A 88 3.86 8.74 -3.99
N THR A 89 2.85 9.30 -3.36
CA THR A 89 2.57 10.75 -3.40
C THR A 89 3.70 11.54 -2.76
N ALA A 90 4.15 11.12 -1.59
CA ALA A 90 5.30 11.72 -0.93
C ALA A 90 6.58 11.62 -1.79
N MET A 91 6.83 10.47 -2.42
CA MET A 91 7.96 10.29 -3.35
C MET A 91 7.87 11.26 -4.53
N ALA A 92 6.71 11.47 -5.12
CA ALA A 92 6.53 12.42 -6.21
C ALA A 92 6.90 13.86 -5.77
N ILE A 93 6.50 14.28 -4.58
CA ILE A 93 6.88 15.57 -3.99
C ILE A 93 8.40 15.64 -3.75
N MET A 94 9.00 14.59 -3.20
CA MET A 94 10.45 14.51 -2.98
C MET A 94 11.24 14.63 -4.28
N MET A 95 10.78 13.97 -5.35
CA MET A 95 11.39 14.07 -6.69
C MET A 95 11.33 15.50 -7.25
N LEU A 96 10.20 16.19 -7.07
CA LEU A 96 10.05 17.58 -7.52
C LEU A 96 10.93 18.54 -6.69
N LYS A 97 11.11 18.27 -5.40
CA LYS A 97 12.03 19.02 -4.53
C LYS A 97 13.49 18.86 -5.00
N GLU A 98 13.94 17.64 -5.28
CA GLU A 98 15.30 17.42 -5.79
C GLU A 98 15.56 18.07 -7.18
N GLN A 99 14.49 18.21 -7.98
CA GLN A 99 14.54 18.96 -9.25
C GLN A 99 14.53 20.50 -9.06
N GLY A 100 14.47 20.99 -7.81
CA GLY A 100 14.39 22.42 -7.50
C GLY A 100 13.08 23.10 -7.90
N LYS A 101 12.01 22.31 -8.15
CA LYS A 101 10.71 22.83 -8.60
C LYS A 101 9.82 23.28 -7.44
N LEU A 102 10.09 22.81 -6.23
CA LEU A 102 9.40 23.19 -4.99
C LEU A 102 10.33 22.99 -3.79
N ASN A 103 9.94 23.57 -2.63
CA ASN A 103 10.56 23.29 -1.35
C ASN A 103 9.47 22.82 -0.38
N TYR A 104 9.84 21.97 0.59
CA TYR A 104 8.87 21.46 1.59
C TYR A 104 8.26 22.58 2.45
N ASP A 105 8.99 23.65 2.65
CA ASP A 105 8.57 24.79 3.49
C ASP A 105 7.91 25.91 2.67
N ASP A 106 7.70 25.70 1.36
CA ASP A 106 6.86 26.60 0.55
C ASP A 106 5.41 26.54 1.05
N ASP A 107 4.77 27.70 1.14
CA ASP A 107 3.33 27.79 1.37
C ASP A 107 2.56 27.12 0.22
N VAL A 108 1.59 26.28 0.55
CA VAL A 108 0.80 25.54 -0.45
C VAL A 108 0.04 26.46 -1.39
N LYS A 109 -0.30 27.68 -0.99
CA LYS A 109 -0.94 28.70 -1.86
C LYS A 109 -0.07 29.12 -3.04
N LYS A 110 1.24 28.94 -2.97
CA LYS A 110 2.12 29.14 -4.14
C LYS A 110 1.73 28.25 -5.32
N TYR A 111 1.17 27.08 -5.03
CA TYR A 111 0.81 26.05 -6.03
C TYR A 111 -0.70 25.88 -6.17
N ILE A 112 -1.46 26.17 -5.11
CA ILE A 112 -2.93 26.13 -5.08
C ILE A 112 -3.43 27.45 -4.51
N PRO A 113 -3.35 28.57 -5.31
CA PRO A 113 -3.70 29.91 -4.82
C PRO A 113 -5.16 30.06 -4.41
N GLU A 114 -6.02 29.14 -4.84
CA GLU A 114 -7.44 29.13 -4.52
C GLU A 114 -7.72 28.79 -3.04
N LEU A 115 -6.77 28.16 -2.34
CA LEU A 115 -6.96 27.79 -0.94
C LEU A 115 -7.03 29.01 -0.03
N PRO A 116 -8.02 29.08 0.89
CA PRO A 116 -8.23 30.26 1.73
C PRO A 116 -7.29 30.34 2.95
N TYR A 117 -6.30 29.46 3.07
CA TYR A 117 -5.46 29.32 4.26
C TYR A 117 -4.05 29.82 4.01
N ASP A 118 -3.49 30.57 4.95
CA ASP A 118 -2.11 31.03 4.95
C ASP A 118 -1.25 30.22 5.93
N GLY A 119 0.03 30.06 5.63
CA GLY A 119 1.01 29.43 6.51
C GLY A 119 0.95 27.88 6.53
N MET A 120 0.13 27.26 5.69
CA MET A 120 0.20 25.82 5.46
C MET A 120 1.30 25.52 4.47
N THR A 121 2.29 24.71 4.84
CA THR A 121 3.39 24.32 3.95
C THR A 121 3.20 22.92 3.38
N ILE A 122 3.94 22.60 2.32
CA ILE A 122 4.01 21.22 1.77
C ILE A 122 4.44 20.24 2.87
N ARG A 123 5.38 20.64 3.76
CA ARG A 123 5.81 19.81 4.90
C ARG A 123 4.64 19.50 5.84
N HIS A 124 3.81 20.47 6.16
CA HIS A 124 2.61 20.24 6.99
C HIS A 124 1.65 19.24 6.35
N PHE A 125 1.52 19.25 5.03
CA PHE A 125 0.71 18.25 4.30
C PHE A 125 1.36 16.86 4.33
N LEU A 126 2.66 16.76 4.05
CA LEU A 126 3.41 15.50 4.08
C LEU A 126 3.37 14.81 5.45
N THR A 127 3.35 15.60 6.53
CA THR A 127 3.45 15.10 7.91
C THR A 127 2.13 15.12 8.68
N HIS A 128 1.00 15.43 8.03
CA HIS A 128 -0.32 15.50 8.66
C HIS A 128 -0.42 16.50 9.83
N THR A 129 0.22 17.64 9.69
CA THR A 129 0.25 18.71 10.71
C THR A 129 -0.36 20.02 10.22
N SER A 130 -1.11 20.00 9.12
CA SER A 130 -1.68 21.20 8.51
C SER A 130 -2.92 21.75 9.23
N GLY A 131 -3.69 20.91 9.90
CA GLY A 131 -4.99 21.27 10.46
C GLY A 131 -6.10 21.47 9.42
N ILE A 132 -5.87 21.08 8.15
CA ILE A 132 -6.92 21.14 7.13
C ILE A 132 -8.00 20.08 7.39
N GLY A 133 -9.27 20.45 7.27
CA GLY A 133 -10.39 19.53 7.44
C GLY A 133 -10.49 18.47 6.32
N GLU A 134 -11.33 17.44 6.51
CA GLU A 134 -11.45 16.34 5.56
C GLU A 134 -12.43 16.67 4.41
N TYR A 135 -11.97 16.43 3.18
CA TYR A 135 -12.75 16.68 1.95
C TYR A 135 -13.99 15.78 1.86
N GLU A 136 -13.91 14.56 2.38
CA GLU A 136 -15.00 13.59 2.35
C GLU A 136 -16.25 14.17 3.03
N GLU A 137 -16.07 14.79 4.20
CA GLU A 137 -17.17 15.42 4.91
C GLU A 137 -17.80 16.57 4.12
N LEU A 138 -16.97 17.40 3.47
CA LEU A 138 -17.44 18.54 2.68
C LEU A 138 -18.20 18.10 1.44
N LEU A 139 -17.63 17.20 0.66
CA LEU A 139 -18.24 16.70 -0.57
C LEU A 139 -19.56 15.98 -0.31
N LEU A 140 -19.61 15.13 0.71
CA LEU A 140 -20.81 14.34 1.02
C LEU A 140 -21.91 15.15 1.70
N LYS A 141 -21.57 16.19 2.49
CA LYS A 141 -22.57 17.06 3.16
C LYS A 141 -23.19 18.12 2.24
N GLN A 142 -22.46 18.56 1.21
CA GLN A 142 -22.86 19.68 0.34
C GLN A 142 -23.88 19.30 -0.76
N GLY A 143 -24.52 18.15 -0.68
CA GLY A 143 -25.47 17.70 -1.68
C GLY A 143 -24.81 17.36 -3.01
N TRP A 144 -23.64 16.79 -2.96
CA TRP A 144 -22.95 16.27 -4.15
C TRP A 144 -23.85 15.32 -4.93
N ASP A 145 -23.88 15.48 -6.24
CA ASP A 145 -24.61 14.54 -7.11
C ASP A 145 -23.97 13.15 -7.01
N PRO A 146 -24.68 12.14 -6.44
CA PRO A 146 -24.12 10.81 -6.28
C PRO A 146 -23.81 10.09 -7.60
N LYS A 147 -24.25 10.63 -8.74
CA LYS A 147 -23.90 10.14 -10.08
C LYS A 147 -22.64 10.75 -10.65
N ARG A 148 -22.09 11.80 -10.00
CA ARG A 148 -20.86 12.46 -10.40
C ARG A 148 -19.68 11.97 -9.58
N ILE A 149 -18.61 11.53 -10.23
CA ILE A 149 -17.33 11.27 -9.58
C ILE A 149 -16.65 12.61 -9.28
N ALA A 150 -16.21 12.78 -8.04
CA ALA A 150 -15.35 13.88 -7.65
C ALA A 150 -13.89 13.62 -8.07
N ASN A 151 -13.17 14.70 -8.30
CA ASN A 151 -11.73 14.70 -8.56
C ASN A 151 -11.02 15.72 -7.68
N ASN A 152 -9.68 15.80 -7.75
CA ASN A 152 -8.91 16.70 -6.90
C ASN A 152 -9.24 18.18 -7.10
N GLU A 153 -9.59 18.62 -8.30
CA GLU A 153 -10.00 20.02 -8.55
C GLU A 153 -11.36 20.34 -7.90
N ASP A 154 -12.23 19.34 -7.76
CA ASP A 154 -13.47 19.51 -7.01
C ASP A 154 -13.19 19.74 -5.50
N ILE A 155 -12.17 19.06 -4.95
CA ILE A 155 -11.72 19.31 -3.56
C ILE A 155 -11.23 20.76 -3.44
N VAL A 156 -10.32 21.19 -4.33
CA VAL A 156 -9.82 22.57 -4.31
C VAL A 156 -10.97 23.58 -4.41
N SER A 157 -11.92 23.36 -5.33
CA SER A 157 -13.07 24.24 -5.56
C SER A 157 -13.98 24.33 -4.32
N VAL A 158 -14.26 23.20 -3.65
CA VAL A 158 -15.11 23.19 -2.48
C VAL A 158 -14.46 23.89 -1.29
N PHE A 159 -13.15 23.71 -1.08
CA PHE A 159 -12.41 24.44 -0.04
C PHE A 159 -12.32 25.94 -0.30
N ALA A 160 -12.10 26.34 -1.56
CA ALA A 160 -12.08 27.73 -1.97
C ALA A 160 -13.42 28.44 -1.76
N LYS A 161 -14.53 27.73 -2.03
CA LYS A 161 -15.89 28.25 -1.90
C LYS A 161 -16.37 28.31 -0.44
N GLU A 162 -16.31 27.16 0.24
CA GLU A 162 -16.91 26.99 1.57
C GLU A 162 -16.02 27.53 2.70
N LYS A 163 -14.71 27.61 2.49
CA LYS A 163 -13.71 28.14 3.43
C LYS A 163 -13.87 27.57 4.84
N PRO A 164 -13.98 26.26 5.02
CA PRO A 164 -14.17 25.66 6.32
C PRO A 164 -13.04 26.09 7.27
N PRO A 165 -13.32 26.28 8.57
CA PRO A 165 -12.27 26.64 9.52
C PRO A 165 -11.23 25.53 9.63
N VAL A 166 -9.97 25.88 9.88
CA VAL A 166 -8.95 24.91 10.22
C VAL A 166 -9.26 24.23 11.56
N LEU A 167 -8.92 22.95 11.70
CA LEU A 167 -9.11 22.19 12.93
C LEU A 167 -8.15 22.67 14.04
N PHE A 168 -6.95 23.10 13.65
CA PHE A 168 -5.90 23.67 14.50
C PHE A 168 -4.90 24.42 13.61
N LYS A 169 -4.03 25.23 14.22
CA LYS A 169 -3.00 25.97 13.48
C LYS A 169 -1.92 25.01 12.93
N PRO A 170 -1.38 25.30 11.73
CA PRO A 170 -0.31 24.46 11.16
C PRO A 170 0.84 24.23 12.15
N GLY A 171 1.26 22.97 12.28
CA GLY A 171 2.30 22.53 13.20
C GLY A 171 1.90 22.40 14.67
N GLU A 172 0.67 22.78 15.06
CA GLU A 172 0.23 22.72 16.46
C GLU A 172 -0.08 21.28 16.92
N LYS A 173 -0.67 20.47 16.03
CA LYS A 173 -1.07 19.09 16.32
C LYS A 173 -0.79 18.17 15.12
N TRP A 174 -0.78 16.90 15.40
CA TRP A 174 -0.79 15.85 14.38
C TRP A 174 -2.21 15.29 14.26
N GLU A 175 -2.75 15.32 13.06
CA GLU A 175 -4.02 14.68 12.72
C GLU A 175 -4.00 14.22 11.27
N TYR A 176 -4.20 12.92 11.07
CA TYR A 176 -4.17 12.29 9.76
C TYR A 176 -5.16 12.94 8.80
N SER A 177 -4.72 13.36 7.62
CA SER A 177 -5.55 14.04 6.62
C SER A 177 -5.41 13.44 5.24
N ASN A 178 -6.51 12.94 4.67
CA ASN A 178 -6.62 12.55 3.27
C ASN A 178 -6.59 13.78 2.37
N THR A 179 -7.25 14.86 2.78
CA THR A 179 -7.25 16.15 2.06
C THR A 179 -5.85 16.64 1.77
N ALA A 180 -4.96 16.61 2.76
CA ALA A 180 -3.57 17.04 2.55
C ALA A 180 -2.89 16.25 1.43
N TYR A 181 -3.06 14.93 1.38
CA TYR A 181 -2.44 14.10 0.37
C TYR A 181 -3.13 14.20 -1.01
N ALA A 182 -4.43 14.39 -1.07
CA ALA A 182 -5.11 14.71 -2.32
C ALA A 182 -4.59 16.05 -2.90
N MET A 183 -4.40 17.06 -2.06
CA MET A 183 -3.82 18.34 -2.49
C MET A 183 -2.34 18.25 -2.88
N LEU A 184 -1.54 17.36 -2.24
CA LEU A 184 -0.18 17.07 -2.71
C LEU A 184 -0.18 16.50 -4.13
N ALA A 185 -1.13 15.65 -4.49
CA ALA A 185 -1.27 15.17 -5.87
C ALA A 185 -1.62 16.31 -6.84
N SER A 186 -2.50 17.26 -6.45
CA SER A 186 -2.76 18.47 -7.25
C SER A 186 -1.49 19.32 -7.42
N ILE A 187 -0.65 19.46 -6.38
CA ILE A 187 0.64 20.15 -6.48
C ILE A 187 1.55 19.43 -7.48
N VAL A 188 1.66 18.08 -7.40
CA VAL A 188 2.44 17.32 -8.39
C VAL A 188 1.97 17.60 -9.81
N GLN A 189 0.67 17.61 -10.04
CA GLN A 189 0.05 17.85 -11.34
C GLN A 189 0.38 19.25 -11.86
N ARG A 190 0.17 20.28 -11.05
CA ARG A 190 0.39 21.69 -11.43
C ARG A 190 1.87 22.01 -11.65
N VAL A 191 2.76 21.46 -10.83
CA VAL A 191 4.22 21.70 -10.93
C VAL A 191 4.86 20.92 -12.08
N SER A 192 4.40 19.70 -12.34
CA SER A 192 4.96 18.86 -13.40
C SER A 192 4.34 19.10 -14.78
N GLY A 193 3.12 19.63 -14.84
CA GLY A 193 2.32 19.74 -16.07
C GLY A 193 1.78 18.41 -16.60
N LYS A 194 1.82 17.33 -15.77
CA LYS A 194 1.34 15.99 -16.10
C LYS A 194 0.21 15.60 -15.17
N SER A 195 -0.69 14.72 -15.59
CA SER A 195 -1.60 14.10 -14.62
C SER A 195 -0.79 13.34 -13.56
N PHE A 196 -1.37 13.18 -12.36
CA PHE A 196 -0.71 12.49 -11.27
C PHE A 196 -0.35 11.04 -11.66
N GLY A 197 -1.27 10.33 -12.32
CA GLY A 197 -1.03 8.98 -12.81
C GLY A 197 0.10 8.89 -13.83
N GLU A 198 0.18 9.83 -14.80
CA GLU A 198 1.28 9.90 -15.77
C GLU A 198 2.61 10.17 -15.08
N PHE A 199 2.64 11.07 -14.08
CA PHE A 199 3.86 11.36 -13.33
C PHE A 199 4.37 10.12 -12.60
N LEU A 200 3.50 9.41 -11.85
CA LEU A 200 3.90 8.18 -11.15
C LEU A 200 4.37 7.09 -12.13
N SER A 201 3.66 6.92 -13.25
CA SER A 201 4.03 5.95 -14.27
C SER A 201 5.42 6.24 -14.83
N GLU A 202 5.66 7.47 -15.30
CA GLU A 202 6.93 7.85 -15.93
C GLU A 202 8.11 7.87 -14.94
N LYS A 203 7.89 8.36 -13.72
CA LYS A 203 8.98 8.62 -12.77
C LYS A 203 9.23 7.46 -11.79
N ILE A 204 8.24 6.60 -11.57
CA ILE A 204 8.34 5.54 -10.56
C ILE A 204 8.08 4.16 -11.20
N PHE A 205 6.89 3.93 -11.76
CA PHE A 205 6.49 2.56 -12.11
C PHE A 205 7.31 1.99 -13.27
N VAL A 206 7.47 2.74 -14.37
CA VAL A 206 8.27 2.31 -15.52
C VAL A 206 9.76 2.15 -15.16
N PRO A 207 10.44 3.10 -14.50
CA PRO A 207 11.83 2.95 -14.11
C PRO A 207 12.10 1.77 -13.17
N LEU A 208 11.11 1.35 -12.38
CA LEU A 208 11.21 0.23 -11.45
C LEU A 208 10.68 -1.09 -12.02
N ASP A 209 10.27 -1.12 -13.30
CA ASP A 209 9.63 -2.29 -13.92
C ASP A 209 8.39 -2.80 -13.13
N MET A 210 7.62 -1.86 -12.56
CA MET A 210 6.38 -2.13 -11.82
C MET A 210 5.21 -2.23 -12.82
N LYS A 211 5.18 -3.30 -13.63
CA LYS A 211 4.29 -3.46 -14.79
C LYS A 211 2.80 -3.54 -14.46
N HIS A 212 2.48 -3.92 -13.23
CA HIS A 212 1.12 -4.07 -12.74
C HIS A 212 0.68 -2.91 -11.84
N SER A 213 1.49 -1.85 -11.75
CA SER A 213 1.20 -0.68 -10.90
C SER A 213 0.72 0.49 -11.71
N ARG A 214 -0.38 1.11 -11.26
CA ARG A 214 -1.00 2.25 -11.94
C ARG A 214 -2.02 2.96 -11.05
N ILE A 215 -2.43 4.16 -11.46
CA ILE A 215 -3.70 4.74 -11.02
C ILE A 215 -4.81 4.07 -11.82
N TYR A 216 -5.79 3.53 -11.14
CA TYR A 216 -6.92 2.86 -11.75
C TYR A 216 -8.21 3.23 -11.02
N LYS A 217 -9.14 3.79 -11.76
CA LYS A 217 -10.48 4.17 -11.27
C LYS A 217 -11.43 3.00 -11.54
N THR A 218 -11.61 2.16 -10.54
CA THR A 218 -12.21 0.85 -10.69
C THR A 218 -13.67 0.87 -11.14
N ARG A 219 -14.39 1.92 -10.76
CA ARG A 219 -15.85 1.93 -10.92
C ARG A 219 -16.34 2.57 -12.22
N ARG A 220 -15.46 3.28 -12.93
CA ARG A 220 -15.89 4.07 -14.08
C ARG A 220 -14.99 4.07 -15.30
N SER A 221 -13.84 3.45 -15.24
CA SER A 221 -12.94 3.43 -16.39
C SER A 221 -13.52 2.67 -17.59
N GLY A 222 -14.45 1.73 -17.33
CA GLY A 222 -14.89 0.76 -18.32
C GLY A 222 -13.79 -0.24 -18.71
N GLU A 223 -12.59 -0.11 -18.13
CA GLU A 223 -11.45 -0.97 -18.35
C GLU A 223 -11.52 -2.19 -17.40
N VAL A 224 -11.24 -3.36 -17.93
CA VAL A 224 -11.10 -4.58 -17.13
C VAL A 224 -9.62 -4.91 -17.02
N LEU A 225 -9.08 -4.79 -15.81
CA LEU A 225 -7.68 -5.19 -15.55
C LEU A 225 -7.60 -6.72 -15.42
N PRO A 226 -6.64 -7.36 -16.12
CA PRO A 226 -6.33 -8.77 -15.87
C PRO A 226 -5.93 -8.99 -14.41
N ASN A 227 -6.40 -10.08 -13.80
CA ASN A 227 -6.09 -10.45 -12.42
C ASN A 227 -6.48 -9.41 -11.37
N TYR A 228 -7.47 -8.58 -11.63
CA TYR A 228 -7.90 -7.58 -10.66
C TYR A 228 -8.59 -8.24 -9.46
N ALA A 229 -8.12 -7.93 -8.26
CA ALA A 229 -8.72 -8.37 -7.01
C ALA A 229 -9.80 -7.37 -6.58
N TYR A 230 -11.06 -7.65 -6.94
CA TYR A 230 -12.19 -6.79 -6.54
C TYR A 230 -12.36 -6.79 -5.04
N GLY A 231 -12.53 -5.60 -4.46
CA GLY A 231 -12.77 -5.43 -3.03
C GLY A 231 -14.19 -5.81 -2.63
N PHE A 232 -14.34 -6.70 -1.64
CA PHE A 232 -15.62 -7.20 -1.17
C PHE A 232 -15.82 -6.94 0.32
N ILE A 233 -17.09 -6.77 0.70
CA ILE A 233 -17.55 -6.63 2.08
C ILE A 233 -18.47 -7.81 2.40
N TYR A 234 -18.25 -8.45 3.55
CA TYR A 234 -19.19 -9.47 4.02
C TYR A 234 -20.41 -8.78 4.62
N SER A 235 -21.56 -9.00 4.01
CA SER A 235 -22.84 -8.50 4.51
C SER A 235 -23.45 -9.51 5.48
N ASP A 236 -23.54 -9.12 6.74
CA ASP A 236 -24.16 -9.97 7.77
C ASP A 236 -25.66 -10.20 7.53
N SER A 237 -26.34 -9.24 6.94
CA SER A 237 -27.77 -9.36 6.60
C SER A 237 -28.01 -10.31 5.45
N LEU A 238 -27.15 -10.27 4.42
CA LEU A 238 -27.25 -11.11 3.22
C LEU A 238 -26.48 -12.43 3.34
N LYS A 239 -25.65 -12.61 4.41
CA LYS A 239 -24.78 -13.78 4.64
C LYS A 239 -23.87 -14.12 3.45
N LYS A 240 -23.42 -13.10 2.73
CA LYS A 240 -22.53 -13.25 1.55
C LYS A 240 -21.59 -12.06 1.41
N TYR A 241 -20.55 -12.23 0.60
CA TYR A 241 -19.71 -11.15 0.14
C TYR A 241 -20.39 -10.37 -0.99
N ASP A 242 -20.38 -9.05 -0.89
CA ASP A 242 -20.90 -8.14 -1.92
C ASP A 242 -19.94 -7.00 -2.20
N LEU A 243 -20.04 -6.41 -3.41
CA LEU A 243 -19.27 -5.22 -3.76
C LEU A 243 -19.76 -4.01 -2.93
N PRO A 244 -18.88 -3.12 -2.47
CA PRO A 244 -19.28 -1.91 -1.74
C PRO A 244 -20.38 -1.12 -2.43
N ASP A 245 -20.30 -0.99 -3.77
CA ASP A 245 -21.28 -0.25 -4.57
C ASP A 245 -22.73 -0.78 -4.45
N SER A 246 -22.88 -2.04 -4.07
CA SER A 246 -24.18 -2.69 -3.86
C SER A 246 -24.74 -2.48 -2.46
N LEU A 247 -23.96 -1.88 -1.55
CA LEU A 247 -24.29 -1.70 -0.15
C LEU A 247 -24.57 -0.22 0.16
N LYS A 248 -25.73 0.06 0.74
CA LYS A 248 -26.22 1.42 0.99
C LYS A 248 -25.23 2.30 1.79
N ASP A 249 -24.54 1.71 2.76
CA ASP A 249 -23.63 2.46 3.65
C ASP A 249 -22.31 2.85 2.98
N TYR A 250 -22.05 2.33 1.77
CA TYR A 250 -20.81 2.55 1.01
C TYR A 250 -21.04 3.33 -0.30
N TYR A 251 -22.17 4.04 -0.44
CA TYR A 251 -22.50 4.82 -1.65
C TYR A 251 -21.41 5.81 -2.06
N TYR A 252 -20.62 6.28 -1.12
CA TYR A 252 -19.55 7.25 -1.34
C TYR A 252 -18.38 6.69 -2.15
N VAL A 253 -18.17 5.37 -2.19
CA VAL A 253 -17.04 4.77 -2.95
C VAL A 253 -17.09 5.13 -4.42
N TYR A 254 -18.30 5.33 -4.96
CA TYR A 254 -18.50 5.76 -6.33
C TYR A 254 -18.19 7.25 -6.52
N THR A 255 -18.64 8.09 -5.61
CA THR A 255 -18.39 9.55 -5.64
C THR A 255 -16.90 9.86 -5.55
N LEU A 256 -16.17 9.13 -4.71
CA LEU A 256 -14.78 9.42 -4.40
C LEU A 256 -13.76 8.67 -5.29
N ASP A 257 -14.20 7.87 -6.25
CA ASP A 257 -13.33 7.03 -7.13
C ASP A 257 -12.39 7.84 -8.03
N GLY A 258 -12.55 9.15 -8.12
CA GLY A 258 -11.69 10.03 -8.92
C GLY A 258 -10.66 10.82 -8.12
N ILE A 259 -10.63 10.70 -6.79
CA ILE A 259 -9.68 11.40 -5.93
C ILE A 259 -8.34 10.65 -5.95
N GLU A 260 -7.25 11.39 -6.21
CA GLU A 260 -5.90 10.83 -6.34
C GLU A 260 -4.98 11.39 -5.24
N GLY A 261 -3.95 10.64 -4.87
CA GLY A 261 -2.89 11.07 -3.97
C GLY A 261 -2.99 10.49 -2.56
N ASP A 262 -4.16 10.43 -1.99
CA ASP A 262 -4.42 9.81 -0.68
C ASP A 262 -4.68 8.31 -0.78
N GLY A 263 -5.13 7.84 -1.96
CA GLY A 263 -5.46 6.47 -2.33
C GLY A 263 -5.28 6.19 -3.82
N VAL A 264 -5.95 5.18 -4.35
CA VAL A 264 -6.14 4.75 -5.75
C VAL A 264 -4.89 4.30 -6.53
N VAL A 265 -3.73 4.19 -5.93
CA VAL A 265 -2.65 3.38 -6.53
C VAL A 265 -3.05 1.92 -6.45
N ASN A 266 -2.97 1.23 -7.58
CA ASN A 266 -3.20 -0.20 -7.66
C ASN A 266 -1.87 -0.91 -7.96
N SER A 267 -1.61 -2.04 -7.30
CA SER A 267 -0.33 -2.75 -7.43
C SER A 267 -0.45 -4.22 -7.02
N THR A 268 0.65 -4.96 -7.17
CA THR A 268 0.84 -6.34 -6.71
C THR A 268 1.87 -6.40 -5.58
N THR A 269 1.91 -7.50 -4.84
CA THR A 269 2.97 -7.72 -3.83
C THR A 269 4.37 -7.72 -4.46
N GLY A 270 4.52 -8.26 -5.68
CA GLY A 270 5.78 -8.29 -6.40
C GLY A 270 6.27 -6.90 -6.83
N ASP A 271 5.36 -6.05 -7.35
CA ASP A 271 5.73 -4.67 -7.73
C ASP A 271 6.04 -3.82 -6.49
N LEU A 272 5.29 -3.97 -5.40
CA LEU A 272 5.61 -3.31 -4.13
C LEU A 272 6.96 -3.77 -3.56
N PHE A 273 7.38 -5.01 -3.82
CA PHE A 273 8.71 -5.45 -3.42
C PHE A 273 9.81 -4.81 -4.28
N LYS A 274 9.59 -4.61 -5.59
CA LYS A 274 10.52 -3.81 -6.43
C LYS A 274 10.62 -2.37 -5.92
N TRP A 275 9.48 -1.75 -5.55
CA TRP A 275 9.45 -0.47 -4.86
C TRP A 275 10.27 -0.49 -3.58
N ASN A 276 10.05 -1.48 -2.70
CA ASN A 276 10.82 -1.66 -1.47
C ASN A 276 12.33 -1.69 -1.71
N LYS A 277 12.79 -2.43 -2.71
CA LYS A 277 14.23 -2.52 -3.07
C LYS A 277 14.77 -1.17 -3.55
N ALA A 278 14.00 -0.43 -4.35
CA ALA A 278 14.42 0.87 -4.86
C ALA A 278 14.65 1.91 -3.76
N LEU A 279 13.89 1.86 -2.67
CA LEU A 279 14.01 2.79 -1.53
C LEU A 279 15.34 2.63 -0.72
N TYR A 280 16.17 1.64 -1.03
CA TYR A 280 17.54 1.49 -0.50
C TYR A 280 18.61 2.07 -1.44
N THR A 281 18.20 2.64 -2.56
CA THR A 281 19.11 3.13 -3.62
C THR A 281 18.85 4.60 -3.94
N ASP A 282 19.75 5.23 -4.67
CA ASP A 282 19.57 6.60 -5.19
C ASP A 282 18.80 6.65 -6.53
N LYS A 283 18.07 5.57 -6.88
CA LYS A 283 17.40 5.45 -8.20
C LYS A 283 16.25 6.45 -8.40
N LEU A 284 15.56 6.79 -7.32
CA LEU A 284 14.40 7.69 -7.36
C LEU A 284 14.75 9.06 -6.78
N VAL A 285 15.32 9.09 -5.60
CA VAL A 285 15.82 10.26 -4.89
C VAL A 285 17.08 9.87 -4.12
N SER A 286 17.85 10.85 -3.68
CA SER A 286 19.06 10.60 -2.89
C SER A 286 18.75 9.92 -1.55
N LYS A 287 19.74 9.21 -1.00
CA LYS A 287 19.63 8.59 0.34
C LYS A 287 19.33 9.63 1.42
N ALA A 288 19.86 10.84 1.30
CA ALA A 288 19.59 11.93 2.24
C ALA A 288 18.10 12.32 2.23
N THR A 289 17.50 12.44 1.04
CA THR A 289 16.07 12.70 0.89
C THR A 289 15.20 11.54 1.42
N MET A 290 15.65 10.28 1.22
CA MET A 290 14.95 9.14 1.81
C MET A 290 15.02 9.13 3.34
N GLU A 291 16.15 9.54 3.95
CA GLU A 291 16.24 9.63 5.40
C GLU A 291 15.32 10.71 5.97
N GLU A 292 15.12 11.87 5.28
CA GLU A 292 14.09 12.84 5.66
C GLU A 292 12.70 12.18 5.70
N ALA A 293 12.36 11.36 4.71
CA ALA A 293 11.07 10.67 4.65
C ALA A 293 10.88 9.64 5.79
N PHE A 294 11.97 9.06 6.28
CA PHE A 294 11.98 8.08 7.38
C PHE A 294 12.34 8.71 8.73
N THR A 295 12.23 10.02 8.83
CA THR A 295 12.41 10.75 10.07
C THR A 295 11.05 11.29 10.55
N SER A 296 10.77 11.10 11.85
CA SER A 296 9.53 11.64 12.45
C SER A 296 9.50 13.15 12.33
N GLY A 297 8.40 13.71 11.88
CA GLY A 297 8.16 15.13 11.92
C GLY A 297 8.02 15.65 13.35
N HIS A 298 8.17 16.98 13.50
CA HIS A 298 8.04 17.70 14.75
C HIS A 298 6.81 18.61 14.73
N LEU A 299 6.20 18.81 15.89
CA LEU A 299 5.25 19.87 16.13
C LEU A 299 5.98 21.18 16.48
N ASN A 300 5.24 22.30 16.56
CA ASN A 300 5.79 23.60 16.94
C ASN A 300 6.41 23.65 18.36
N ASN A 301 6.14 22.65 19.20
CA ASN A 301 6.69 22.49 20.55
C ASN A 301 7.84 21.44 20.58
N ASP A 302 8.41 21.10 19.41
CA ASP A 302 9.48 20.13 19.22
C ASP A 302 9.12 18.67 19.57
N SER A 303 7.88 18.36 19.91
CA SER A 303 7.46 16.98 20.14
C SER A 303 7.37 16.18 18.84
N LEU A 304 7.83 14.93 18.87
CA LEU A 304 7.76 13.99 17.75
C LEU A 304 6.35 13.38 17.67
N HIS A 305 5.84 13.19 16.45
CA HIS A 305 4.52 12.59 16.25
C HIS A 305 4.52 11.21 15.56
N GLY A 306 5.70 10.66 15.23
CA GLY A 306 5.83 9.30 14.71
C GLY A 306 5.41 9.10 13.26
N TYR A 307 5.32 10.19 12.46
CA TYR A 307 5.01 10.12 11.04
C TYR A 307 6.03 10.94 10.22
N GLY A 308 6.52 10.36 9.14
CA GLY A 308 7.40 11.02 8.18
C GLY A 308 6.66 11.38 6.90
N PHE A 309 7.28 11.19 5.74
CA PHE A 309 6.66 11.50 4.46
C PHE A 309 6.00 10.23 3.87
N GLY A 310 4.71 10.03 4.17
CA GLY A 310 3.95 8.87 3.73
C GLY A 310 4.19 7.58 4.55
N TRP A 311 4.82 7.67 5.72
CA TRP A 311 5.16 6.52 6.55
C TRP A 311 4.97 6.79 8.04
N PHE A 312 4.33 5.84 8.74
CA PHE A 312 4.45 5.72 10.19
C PHE A 312 5.84 5.20 10.53
N ILE A 313 6.46 5.77 11.55
CA ILE A 313 7.83 5.49 11.96
C ILE A 313 7.82 4.90 13.38
N GLU A 314 8.44 3.75 13.53
CA GLU A 314 8.63 3.07 14.81
C GLU A 314 10.13 2.78 14.98
N ASN A 315 10.62 2.86 16.22
CA ASN A 315 11.94 2.37 16.60
C ASN A 315 11.76 1.14 17.51
N ASP A 316 12.13 -0.02 17.01
CA ASP A 316 12.09 -1.27 17.78
C ASP A 316 13.49 -1.54 18.36
N PRO A 317 13.64 -1.78 19.67
CA PRO A 317 14.96 -2.00 20.28
C PRO A 317 15.74 -3.18 19.71
N ARG A 318 15.07 -4.14 19.06
CA ARG A 318 15.68 -5.35 18.49
C ARG A 318 15.86 -5.31 16.98
N GLN A 319 15.08 -4.47 16.29
CA GLN A 319 15.04 -4.43 14.82
C GLN A 319 15.38 -3.06 14.22
N GLY A 320 15.72 -2.09 15.06
CA GLY A 320 16.01 -0.74 14.58
C GLY A 320 14.78 -0.02 14.03
N LYS A 321 14.98 0.75 12.98
CA LYS A 321 13.94 1.58 12.37
C LYS A 321 12.97 0.73 11.54
N ILE A 322 11.68 0.85 11.88
CA ILE A 322 10.58 0.26 11.11
C ILE A 322 9.74 1.39 10.51
N VAL A 323 9.50 1.35 9.21
CA VAL A 323 8.58 2.25 8.54
C VAL A 323 7.45 1.45 7.93
N ARG A 324 6.21 1.88 8.15
CA ARG A 324 5.03 1.15 7.68
C ARG A 324 3.90 2.07 7.28
N HIS A 325 3.05 1.59 6.40
CA HIS A 325 1.74 2.18 6.19
C HIS A 325 0.68 1.11 6.01
N THR A 326 -0.51 1.38 6.52
CA THR A 326 -1.69 0.54 6.28
C THR A 326 -2.56 1.20 5.23
N GLY A 327 -3.32 0.40 4.49
CA GLY A 327 -4.34 0.89 3.56
C GLY A 327 -5.72 0.41 4.01
N SER A 328 -6.67 1.33 4.02
CA SER A 328 -8.07 1.06 4.35
C SER A 328 -8.97 1.74 3.33
N TRP A 329 -9.71 0.94 2.57
CA TRP A 329 -10.78 1.38 1.68
C TRP A 329 -11.87 0.31 1.69
N PRO A 330 -13.13 0.61 1.43
CA PRO A 330 -14.17 -0.41 1.42
C PRO A 330 -13.83 -1.61 0.53
N GLY A 331 -13.68 -2.77 1.16
CA GLY A 331 -13.24 -4.01 0.53
C GLY A 331 -11.73 -4.25 0.54
N TYR A 332 -10.90 -3.33 1.04
CA TYR A 332 -9.44 -3.49 1.07
C TYR A 332 -8.85 -3.16 2.44
N ARG A 333 -7.97 -4.02 2.94
CA ARG A 333 -7.23 -3.84 4.19
C ARG A 333 -5.77 -4.25 4.01
N ASN A 334 -4.91 -3.30 3.67
CA ASN A 334 -3.53 -3.54 3.25
C ASN A 334 -2.52 -3.16 4.33
N LEU A 335 -1.32 -3.71 4.22
CA LEU A 335 -0.16 -3.38 5.05
C LEU A 335 1.11 -3.48 4.20
N MET A 336 1.95 -2.47 4.27
CA MET A 336 3.36 -2.54 3.91
C MET A 336 4.20 -2.15 5.11
N MET A 337 5.12 -3.01 5.52
CA MET A 337 6.01 -2.83 6.65
C MET A 337 7.45 -3.16 6.23
N ARG A 338 8.37 -2.26 6.52
CA ARG A 338 9.78 -2.34 6.15
C ARG A 338 10.65 -2.20 7.39
N PHE A 339 11.60 -3.08 7.54
CA PHE A 339 12.62 -3.06 8.57
C PHE A 339 13.87 -2.49 7.93
N VAL A 340 14.10 -1.19 8.13
CA VAL A 340 15.04 -0.42 7.32
C VAL A 340 16.47 -0.95 7.47
N ASP A 341 16.86 -1.35 8.68
CA ASP A 341 18.23 -1.77 8.98
C ASP A 341 18.55 -3.20 8.50
N SER A 342 17.58 -4.11 8.55
CA SER A 342 17.77 -5.52 8.14
C SER A 342 17.45 -5.78 6.67
N GLY A 343 16.69 -4.90 6.02
CA GLY A 343 16.16 -5.12 4.68
C GLY A 343 14.95 -6.07 4.63
N ASP A 344 14.40 -6.47 5.78
CA ASP A 344 13.21 -7.29 5.84
C ASP A 344 11.97 -6.51 5.41
N CYS A 345 10.98 -7.20 4.86
CA CYS A 345 9.74 -6.57 4.40
C CYS A 345 8.56 -7.52 4.54
N ILE A 346 7.43 -6.98 4.96
CA ILE A 346 6.13 -7.66 4.99
C ILE A 346 5.14 -6.86 4.16
N ILE A 347 4.53 -7.50 3.18
CA ILE A 347 3.47 -6.93 2.34
C ILE A 347 2.27 -7.84 2.45
N VAL A 348 1.14 -7.28 2.89
CA VAL A 348 -0.16 -7.96 2.98
C VAL A 348 -1.17 -7.13 2.20
N LEU A 349 -1.72 -7.71 1.15
CA LEU A 349 -2.78 -7.09 0.33
C LEU A 349 -4.02 -7.96 0.43
N THR A 350 -5.14 -7.36 0.85
CA THR A 350 -6.41 -8.08 0.97
C THR A 350 -7.48 -7.41 0.13
N ASN A 351 -8.42 -8.21 -0.37
CA ASN A 351 -9.60 -7.74 -1.08
C ASN A 351 -10.89 -8.06 -0.32
N THR A 352 -10.80 -8.03 1.00
CA THR A 352 -11.97 -8.13 1.90
C THR A 352 -11.87 -7.12 3.04
N GLU A 353 -13.05 -6.65 3.50
CA GLU A 353 -13.20 -5.75 4.64
C GLU A 353 -12.95 -6.50 5.96
N ASN A 354 -11.69 -6.88 6.24
CA ASN A 354 -11.33 -7.62 7.44
C ASN A 354 -10.04 -7.09 8.10
N PRO A 355 -10.14 -5.98 8.85
CA PRO A 355 -8.97 -5.39 9.53
C PRO A 355 -8.36 -6.33 10.57
N SER A 356 -9.17 -7.17 11.22
CA SER A 356 -8.69 -8.11 12.24
C SER A 356 -7.76 -9.17 11.64
N ALA A 357 -8.13 -9.75 10.48
CA ALA A 357 -7.28 -10.70 9.77
C ALA A 357 -5.96 -10.07 9.31
N ARG A 358 -6.01 -8.86 8.70
CA ARG A 358 -4.81 -8.12 8.30
C ARG A 358 -3.89 -7.85 9.50
N ASN A 359 -4.43 -7.38 10.63
CA ASN A 359 -3.65 -7.07 11.83
C ASN A 359 -3.03 -8.33 12.44
N MET A 360 -3.80 -9.42 12.54
CA MET A 360 -3.31 -10.71 13.03
C MET A 360 -2.12 -11.19 12.18
N VAL A 361 -2.28 -11.23 10.86
CA VAL A 361 -1.21 -11.64 9.94
C VAL A 361 0.01 -10.73 10.07
N GLY A 362 -0.15 -9.41 10.01
CA GLY A 362 0.96 -8.47 10.11
C GLY A 362 1.75 -8.59 11.41
N ASN A 363 1.06 -8.70 12.55
CA ASN A 363 1.70 -8.83 13.86
C ASN A 363 2.42 -10.19 14.03
N GLU A 364 1.80 -11.29 13.59
CA GLU A 364 2.41 -12.61 13.68
C GLU A 364 3.62 -12.73 12.75
N LEU A 365 3.56 -12.21 11.54
CA LEU A 365 4.70 -12.21 10.64
C LEU A 365 5.85 -11.35 11.19
N LYS A 366 5.56 -10.16 11.74
CA LYS A 366 6.54 -9.33 12.45
C LYS A 366 7.21 -10.16 13.57
N ARG A 367 6.44 -10.86 14.37
CA ARG A 367 6.94 -11.71 15.47
C ARG A 367 7.83 -12.85 14.95
N ARG A 368 7.48 -13.51 13.85
CA ARG A 368 8.28 -14.62 13.29
C ARG A 368 9.63 -14.15 12.76
N LEU A 369 9.68 -13.00 12.08
CA LEU A 369 10.93 -12.40 11.65
C LEU A 369 11.85 -12.09 12.86
N LEU A 370 11.28 -11.59 13.97
CA LEU A 370 12.00 -11.29 15.20
C LEU A 370 12.61 -12.52 15.85
N THR A 371 11.86 -13.63 15.96
CA THR A 371 12.32 -14.83 16.70
C THR A 371 13.42 -15.58 15.97
N THR A 372 13.44 -15.57 14.64
CA THR A 372 14.47 -16.25 13.84
C THR A 372 15.77 -15.44 13.68
N SER A 373 15.77 -14.14 13.99
CA SER A 373 16.98 -13.32 14.01
C SER A 373 17.80 -13.50 15.31
N ALA A 374 17.18 -13.99 16.40
CA ALA A 374 17.82 -14.18 17.70
C ALA A 374 18.63 -15.49 17.84
N THR A 375 18.61 -16.35 16.82
CA THR A 375 19.27 -17.67 16.82
C THR A 375 20.56 -17.73 15.98
N LYS A 376 21.17 -16.56 15.68
CA LYS A 376 22.49 -16.49 15.01
C LYS A 376 23.55 -15.91 15.91
#